data_7c57ff130e831af43714a5bb73a26199
#
_entry.id   7c57ff130e831af43714a5bb73a26199
#
_cell.length_a   1.000
_cell.length_b   1.000
_cell.length_c   1.000
_cell.angle_alpha   90.00
_cell.angle_beta   90.00
_cell.angle_gamma   90.00
#
_symmetry.space_group_name_H-M   'P 1'
#
loop_
_entity.id
_entity.type
_entity.pdbx_description
1 polymer ?
#
loop_
_entity_poly.entity_id
_entity_poly.type
_entity_poly.pdbx_seq_one_letter_code
_entity_poly.pdbx_strand_id
1 'polypeptide(L)'
;GRFSFSIADKCKSVLGINLSKRNIDRANLILSKKPNDIISFQHRSTSEIISEGKEHFDYAVMTYVIHEVNEDERVNLLKELSRIADKIIIGDYLVPKPNGFWNLLNEVVEFVAGSEHYRNYKNYVANGGIIYLANKAGLKIITETRNQPSTSHLVMLMKLLMSLL
;
A
#
# COMPACT_ATOMS: atom_id res chain seq x y z
N GLY A 1 1.23 7.65 -10.05
CA GLY A 1 0.53 8.92 -9.81
C GLY A 1 -0.97 8.95 -10.07
N ARG A 2 -1.58 7.98 -10.79
CA ARG A 2 -3.03 8.04 -11.11
C ARG A 2 -3.92 8.20 -9.87
N PHE A 3 -3.65 7.43 -8.84
CA PHE A 3 -4.43 7.45 -7.62
C PHE A 3 -4.39 8.84 -6.96
N SER A 4 -3.21 9.48 -6.88
CA SER A 4 -3.07 10.81 -6.30
C SER A 4 -3.98 11.85 -6.97
N PHE A 5 -4.09 11.82 -8.30
CA PHE A 5 -5.00 12.70 -9.04
C PHE A 5 -6.48 12.38 -8.79
N SER A 6 -6.83 11.11 -8.55
CA SER A 6 -8.23 10.71 -8.37
C SER A 6 -8.80 11.08 -6.99
N ILE A 7 -7.94 11.35 -6.01
CA ILE A 7 -8.34 11.71 -4.63
C ILE A 7 -8.09 13.18 -4.30
N ALA A 8 -7.42 13.91 -5.18
CA ALA A 8 -6.93 15.26 -4.89
C ALA A 8 -8.05 16.22 -4.44
N ASP A 9 -9.20 16.17 -5.08
CA ASP A 9 -10.37 17.00 -4.76
C ASP A 9 -10.95 16.76 -3.35
N LYS A 10 -10.55 15.68 -2.69
CA LYS A 10 -10.99 15.27 -1.35
C LYS A 10 -9.91 15.48 -0.27
N CYS A 11 -8.75 15.99 -0.64
CA CYS A 11 -7.60 16.14 0.23
C CYS A 11 -7.13 17.59 0.31
N LYS A 12 -6.51 17.96 1.44
CA LYS A 12 -5.81 19.25 1.58
C LYS A 12 -4.43 19.21 0.90
N SER A 13 -3.79 18.05 0.94
CA SER A 13 -2.51 17.78 0.27
C SER A 13 -2.37 16.30 -0.02
N VAL A 14 -1.61 15.98 -1.06
CA VAL A 14 -1.29 14.60 -1.45
C VAL A 14 0.19 14.50 -1.74
N LEU A 15 0.90 13.70 -0.93
CA LEU A 15 2.29 13.34 -1.17
C LEU A 15 2.36 11.92 -1.74
N GLY A 16 2.84 11.76 -2.96
CA GLY A 16 3.16 10.47 -3.57
C GLY A 16 4.65 10.17 -3.45
N ILE A 17 5.02 9.05 -2.86
CA ILE A 17 6.41 8.59 -2.75
C ILE A 17 6.62 7.29 -3.51
N ASN A 18 7.81 7.07 -4.01
CA ASN A 18 8.23 5.82 -4.64
C ASN A 18 9.75 5.69 -4.61
N LEU A 19 10.26 4.46 -4.43
CA LEU A 19 11.70 4.16 -4.49
C LEU A 19 12.25 4.12 -5.91
N SER A 20 11.38 4.06 -6.94
CA SER A 20 11.78 4.15 -8.33
C SER A 20 11.77 5.61 -8.79
N LYS A 21 12.96 6.17 -9.00
CA LYS A 21 13.12 7.51 -9.59
C LYS A 21 12.35 7.63 -10.92
N ARG A 22 12.41 6.61 -11.78
CA ARG A 22 11.68 6.58 -13.06
C ARG A 22 10.16 6.76 -12.87
N ASN A 23 9.56 6.13 -11.85
CA ASN A 23 8.14 6.27 -11.57
C ASN A 23 7.81 7.68 -11.08
N ILE A 24 8.66 8.27 -10.27
CA ILE A 24 8.52 9.66 -9.80
C ILE A 24 8.67 10.66 -10.96
N ASP A 25 9.69 10.49 -11.79
CA ASP A 25 9.89 11.37 -12.97
C ASP A 25 8.67 11.32 -13.90
N ARG A 26 8.10 10.12 -14.12
CA ARG A 26 6.86 9.96 -14.90
C ARG A 26 5.65 10.62 -14.24
N ALA A 27 5.52 10.52 -12.91
CA ALA A 27 4.44 11.15 -12.17
C ALA A 27 4.55 12.68 -12.24
N ASN A 28 5.76 13.23 -12.07
CA ASN A 28 6.03 14.66 -12.20
C ASN A 28 5.80 15.18 -13.64
N LEU A 29 6.11 14.39 -14.66
CA LEU A 29 5.80 14.73 -16.06
C LEU A 29 4.27 14.81 -16.28
N ILE A 30 3.49 13.97 -15.64
CA ILE A 30 2.02 14.05 -15.71
C ILE A 30 1.54 15.30 -14.96
N LEU A 31 2.09 15.56 -13.78
CA LEU A 31 1.75 16.74 -12.98
C LEU A 31 2.07 18.05 -13.72
N SER A 32 3.19 18.14 -14.44
CA SER A 32 3.52 19.30 -15.24
C SER A 32 2.53 19.57 -16.39
N LYS A 33 1.90 18.51 -16.92
CA LYS A 33 0.86 18.63 -17.97
C LYS A 33 -0.55 18.90 -17.43
N LYS A 34 -0.78 18.56 -16.15
CA LYS A 34 -2.02 18.78 -15.43
C LYS A 34 -1.69 19.31 -14.03
N PRO A 35 -1.30 20.58 -13.92
CA PRO A 35 -0.89 21.18 -12.65
C PRO A 35 -1.98 21.05 -11.57
N ASN A 36 -1.54 20.72 -10.37
CA ASN A 36 -2.39 20.65 -9.19
C ASN A 36 -1.52 20.94 -7.95
N ASP A 37 -1.75 22.06 -7.31
CA ASP A 37 -0.89 22.62 -6.25
C ASP A 37 -0.91 21.80 -4.96
N ILE A 38 -1.92 20.94 -4.77
CA ILE A 38 -2.01 20.07 -3.60
C ILE A 38 -1.29 18.74 -3.78
N ILE A 39 -0.82 18.39 -4.99
CA ILE A 39 -0.15 17.12 -5.29
C ILE A 39 1.36 17.38 -5.40
N SER A 40 2.15 16.54 -4.73
CA SER A 40 3.59 16.45 -4.92
C SER A 40 4.05 15.00 -5.06
N PHE A 41 5.15 14.77 -5.80
CA PHE A 41 5.76 13.46 -5.95
C PHE A 41 7.24 13.53 -5.61
N GLN A 42 7.72 12.63 -4.75
CA GLN A 42 9.08 12.61 -4.25
C GLN A 42 9.69 11.20 -4.34
N HIS A 43 10.95 11.15 -4.74
CA HIS A 43 11.77 9.93 -4.70
C HIS A 43 12.27 9.76 -3.26
N ARG A 44 11.49 9.07 -2.43
CA ARG A 44 11.72 8.89 -0.99
C ARG A 44 11.19 7.55 -0.51
N SER A 45 11.75 7.06 0.57
CA SER A 45 11.24 5.94 1.38
C SER A 45 10.40 6.45 2.57
N THR A 46 9.66 5.54 3.19
CA THR A 46 8.95 5.79 4.46
C THR A 46 9.92 6.06 5.60
N SER A 47 11.06 5.38 5.64
CA SER A 47 12.11 5.57 6.63
C SER A 47 12.75 6.96 6.56
N GLU A 48 12.90 7.56 5.37
CA GLU A 48 13.37 8.93 5.22
C GLU A 48 12.37 9.94 5.78
N ILE A 49 11.06 9.76 5.53
CA ILE A 49 10.01 10.59 6.13
C ILE A 49 10.07 10.52 7.67
N ILE A 50 10.23 9.32 8.22
CA ILE A 50 10.33 9.11 9.66
C ILE A 50 11.57 9.81 10.24
N SER A 51 12.73 9.69 9.56
CA SER A 51 13.98 10.28 10.06
C SER A 51 13.96 11.82 10.09
N GLU A 52 13.23 12.44 9.17
CA GLU A 52 13.05 13.89 9.14
C GLU A 52 12.08 14.37 10.21
N GLY A 53 11.11 13.55 10.61
CA GLY A 53 10.17 13.83 11.72
C GLY A 53 9.27 15.04 11.54
N LYS A 54 9.14 15.56 10.30
CA LYS A 54 8.42 16.81 10.01
C LYS A 54 7.01 16.60 9.47
N GLU A 55 6.71 15.39 9.00
CA GLU A 55 5.48 15.09 8.27
C GLU A 55 4.67 14.02 9.01
N HIS A 56 3.38 14.28 9.15
CA HIS A 56 2.39 13.33 9.63
C HIS A 56 1.12 13.48 8.78
N PHE A 57 0.46 12.36 8.47
CA PHE A 57 -0.65 12.30 7.54
C PHE A 57 -1.91 11.73 8.21
N ASP A 58 -3.09 12.16 7.79
CA ASP A 58 -4.36 11.52 8.20
C ASP A 58 -4.43 10.08 7.65
N TYR A 59 -3.91 9.87 6.43
CA TYR A 59 -3.95 8.59 5.74
C TYR A 59 -2.65 8.28 5.00
N ALA A 60 -2.16 7.05 5.14
CA ALA A 60 -1.21 6.45 4.21
C ALA A 60 -1.96 5.43 3.33
N VAL A 61 -1.75 5.47 2.02
CA VAL A 61 -2.44 4.58 1.07
C VAL A 61 -1.44 3.84 0.22
N MET A 62 -1.56 2.52 0.15
CA MET A 62 -0.73 1.66 -0.68
C MET A 62 -1.60 0.61 -1.38
N THR A 63 -1.46 0.47 -2.71
CA THR A 63 -2.27 -0.49 -3.47
C THR A 63 -1.40 -1.34 -4.38
N TYR A 64 -1.58 -2.66 -4.32
CA TYR A 64 -0.84 -3.65 -5.11
C TYR A 64 0.68 -3.50 -5.02
N VAL A 65 1.19 -3.36 -3.79
CA VAL A 65 2.61 -3.21 -3.50
C VAL A 65 3.08 -4.20 -2.43
N ILE A 66 2.30 -4.45 -1.36
CA ILE A 66 2.81 -5.18 -0.21
C ILE A 66 3.10 -6.65 -0.52
N HIS A 67 2.41 -7.26 -1.50
CA HIS A 67 2.69 -8.61 -1.96
C HIS A 67 4.02 -8.71 -2.73
N GLU A 68 4.49 -7.59 -3.32
CA GLU A 68 5.77 -7.52 -4.05
C GLU A 68 6.97 -7.37 -3.10
N VAL A 69 6.75 -6.77 -1.93
CA VAL A 69 7.79 -6.53 -0.92
C VAL A 69 8.31 -7.86 -0.36
N ASN A 70 9.61 -7.94 -0.06
CA ASN A 70 10.21 -9.10 0.58
C ASN A 70 9.54 -9.41 1.92
N GLU A 71 9.40 -10.69 2.24
CA GLU A 71 8.62 -11.17 3.40
C GLU A 71 9.05 -10.52 4.71
N ASP A 72 10.34 -10.43 4.93
CA ASP A 72 10.97 -9.88 6.14
C ASP A 72 10.77 -8.36 6.31
N GLU A 73 10.53 -7.65 5.21
CA GLU A 73 10.33 -6.19 5.20
C GLU A 73 8.86 -5.76 5.37
N ARG A 74 7.88 -6.62 5.04
CA ARG A 74 6.44 -6.27 5.01
C ARG A 74 5.91 -5.75 6.33
N VAL A 75 6.24 -6.45 7.42
CA VAL A 75 5.78 -6.06 8.77
C VAL A 75 6.40 -4.73 9.19
N ASN A 76 7.70 -4.54 8.87
CA ASN A 76 8.38 -3.28 9.16
C ASN A 76 7.76 -2.11 8.38
N LEU A 77 7.47 -2.30 7.10
CA LEU A 77 6.80 -1.29 6.27
C LEU A 77 5.45 -0.87 6.87
N LEU A 78 4.63 -1.81 7.34
CA LEU A 78 3.36 -1.47 8.01
C LEU A 78 3.58 -0.68 9.31
N LYS A 79 4.61 -1.04 10.09
CA LYS A 79 4.99 -0.29 11.30
C LYS A 79 5.48 1.11 10.96
N GLU A 80 6.26 1.28 9.90
CA GLU A 80 6.72 2.58 9.42
C GLU A 80 5.53 3.45 9.00
N LEU A 81 4.62 2.93 8.16
CA LEU A 81 3.40 3.63 7.77
C LEU A 81 2.58 4.06 8.99
N SER A 82 2.48 3.22 10.01
CA SER A 82 1.75 3.55 11.24
C SER A 82 2.43 4.59 12.14
N ARG A 83 3.68 4.96 11.86
CA ARG A 83 4.41 6.04 12.55
C ARG A 83 4.17 7.40 11.90
N ILE A 84 3.89 7.41 10.60
CA ILE A 84 3.73 8.65 9.81
C ILE A 84 2.27 8.95 9.46
N ALA A 85 1.32 8.03 9.76
CA ALA A 85 -0.09 8.26 9.48
C ALA A 85 -1.01 7.69 10.57
N ASP A 86 -2.17 8.34 10.77
CA ASP A 86 -3.18 7.91 11.72
C ASP A 86 -3.87 6.63 11.25
N LYS A 87 -4.14 6.53 9.96
CA LYS A 87 -4.80 5.39 9.32
C LYS A 87 -4.03 4.93 8.09
N ILE A 88 -4.01 3.62 7.87
CA ILE A 88 -3.36 3.01 6.71
C ILE A 88 -4.43 2.30 5.88
N ILE A 89 -4.48 2.58 4.59
CA ILE A 89 -5.36 1.88 3.64
C ILE A 89 -4.49 1.03 2.73
N ILE A 90 -4.69 -0.29 2.80
CA ILE A 90 -4.00 -1.25 1.94
C ILE A 90 -5.00 -1.88 0.98
N GLY A 91 -4.73 -1.74 -0.31
CA GLY A 91 -5.45 -2.47 -1.36
C GLY A 91 -4.54 -3.56 -1.92
N ASP A 92 -4.91 -4.84 -1.74
CA ASP A 92 -4.11 -5.95 -2.24
C ASP A 92 -4.96 -7.20 -2.48
N TYR A 93 -4.35 -8.30 -2.91
CA TYR A 93 -5.02 -9.55 -3.18
C TYR A 93 -5.74 -10.10 -1.95
N LEU A 94 -6.98 -10.55 -2.16
CA LEU A 94 -7.79 -11.17 -1.11
C LEU A 94 -7.22 -12.55 -0.73
N VAL A 95 -7.00 -12.76 0.56
CA VAL A 95 -6.54 -14.02 1.13
C VAL A 95 -7.47 -14.41 2.30
N PRO A 96 -8.01 -15.66 2.35
CA PRO A 96 -7.78 -16.73 1.40
C PRO A 96 -8.34 -16.42 0.00
N LYS A 97 -7.61 -16.86 -1.00
CA LYS A 97 -7.95 -16.62 -2.41
C LYS A 97 -9.22 -17.41 -2.77
N PRO A 98 -10.33 -16.75 -3.16
CA PRO A 98 -11.52 -17.47 -3.61
C PRO A 98 -11.24 -18.28 -4.89
N ASN A 99 -11.90 -19.42 -5.04
CA ASN A 99 -11.84 -20.17 -6.28
C ASN A 99 -12.52 -19.36 -7.40
N GLY A 100 -11.93 -19.40 -8.60
CA GLY A 100 -12.53 -18.75 -9.77
C GLY A 100 -11.52 -18.33 -10.83
N PHE A 101 -12.01 -18.13 -12.05
CA PHE A 101 -11.23 -17.79 -13.22
C PHE A 101 -10.38 -16.51 -13.04
N TRP A 102 -10.93 -15.49 -12.43
CA TRP A 102 -10.24 -14.21 -12.22
C TRP A 102 -9.03 -14.33 -11.28
N ASN A 103 -9.12 -15.20 -10.27
CA ASN A 103 -8.00 -15.45 -9.37
C ASN A 103 -6.89 -16.28 -10.03
N LEU A 104 -7.24 -17.14 -11.00
CA LEU A 104 -6.26 -17.82 -11.85
C LEU A 104 -5.55 -16.84 -12.76
N LEU A 105 -6.27 -15.89 -13.38
CA LEU A 105 -5.66 -14.83 -14.18
C LEU A 105 -4.67 -13.98 -13.40
N ASN A 106 -4.99 -13.60 -12.16
CA ASN A 106 -4.06 -12.88 -11.30
C ASN A 106 -2.76 -13.68 -11.11
N GLU A 107 -2.86 -14.99 -10.89
CA GLU A 107 -1.67 -15.84 -10.73
C GLU A 107 -0.80 -15.89 -12.00
N VAL A 108 -1.43 -15.89 -13.18
CA VAL A 108 -0.70 -15.80 -14.45
C VAL A 108 0.00 -14.45 -14.61
N VAL A 109 -0.67 -13.35 -14.24
CA VAL A 109 -0.07 -12.00 -14.29
C VAL A 109 1.15 -11.91 -13.41
N GLU A 110 1.05 -12.39 -12.16
CA GLU A 110 2.16 -12.40 -11.21
C GLU A 110 3.33 -13.30 -11.68
N PHE A 111 3.02 -14.43 -12.30
CA PHE A 111 4.04 -15.32 -12.88
C PHE A 111 4.80 -14.65 -14.03
N VAL A 112 4.09 -13.93 -14.91
CA VAL A 112 4.71 -13.21 -16.05
C VAL A 112 5.50 -11.99 -15.60
N ALA A 113 5.17 -11.40 -14.43
CA ALA A 113 5.89 -10.27 -13.86
C ALA A 113 7.33 -10.60 -13.42
N GLY A 114 7.65 -11.88 -13.25
CA GLY A 114 8.99 -12.36 -12.96
C GLY A 114 9.07 -13.31 -11.76
N SER A 115 10.15 -14.11 -11.73
CA SER A 115 10.29 -15.18 -10.72
C SER A 115 10.34 -14.69 -9.28
N GLU A 116 11.00 -13.57 -9.01
CA GLU A 116 11.07 -12.98 -7.67
C GLU A 116 9.71 -12.43 -7.26
N HIS A 117 9.05 -11.70 -8.14
CA HIS A 117 7.70 -11.16 -7.95
C HIS A 117 6.70 -12.26 -7.63
N TYR A 118 6.67 -13.32 -8.45
CA TYR A 118 5.81 -14.48 -8.24
C TYR A 118 6.08 -15.19 -6.91
N ARG A 119 7.35 -15.34 -6.53
CA ARG A 119 7.73 -15.94 -5.23
C ARG A 119 7.18 -15.11 -4.07
N ASN A 120 7.34 -13.78 -4.12
CA ASN A 120 6.85 -12.87 -3.10
C ASN A 120 5.33 -12.90 -2.99
N TYR A 121 4.62 -12.90 -4.13
CA TYR A 121 3.18 -13.08 -4.19
C TYR A 121 2.72 -14.42 -3.57
N LYS A 122 3.33 -15.55 -3.97
CA LYS A 122 2.98 -16.88 -3.42
C LYS A 122 3.19 -16.92 -1.90
N ASN A 123 4.28 -16.37 -1.42
CA ASN A 123 4.57 -16.26 0.00
C ASN A 123 3.52 -15.39 0.72
N TYR A 124 3.13 -14.25 0.14
CA TYR A 124 2.08 -13.39 0.70
C TYR A 124 0.75 -14.14 0.85
N VAL A 125 0.35 -14.87 -0.18
CA VAL A 125 -0.89 -15.69 -0.15
C VAL A 125 -0.79 -16.81 0.86
N ALA A 126 0.32 -17.55 0.91
CA ALA A 126 0.53 -18.68 1.82
C ALA A 126 0.51 -18.26 3.30
N ASN A 127 1.02 -17.06 3.60
CA ASN A 127 1.09 -16.54 4.96
C ASN A 127 -0.20 -15.81 5.44
N GLY A 128 -1.28 -15.80 4.65
CA GLY A 128 -2.55 -15.21 5.07
C GLY A 128 -2.73 -13.73 4.76
N GLY A 129 -1.90 -13.18 3.87
CA GLY A 129 -2.06 -11.85 3.31
C GLY A 129 -2.03 -10.71 4.33
N ILE A 130 -2.77 -9.64 4.02
CA ILE A 130 -2.75 -8.42 4.85
C ILE A 130 -3.31 -8.64 6.26
N ILE A 131 -4.23 -9.57 6.45
CA ILE A 131 -4.80 -9.88 7.78
C ILE A 131 -3.70 -10.39 8.73
N TYR A 132 -2.88 -11.33 8.25
CA TYR A 132 -1.75 -11.84 9.01
C TYR A 132 -0.70 -10.75 9.29
N LEU A 133 -0.36 -9.95 8.27
CA LEU A 133 0.63 -8.87 8.40
C LEU A 133 0.18 -7.79 9.38
N ALA A 134 -1.10 -7.40 9.35
CA ALA A 134 -1.67 -6.43 10.29
C ALA A 134 -1.54 -6.92 11.74
N ASN A 135 -1.90 -8.17 12.01
CA ASN A 135 -1.74 -8.79 13.33
C ASN A 135 -0.28 -8.79 13.79
N LYS A 136 0.66 -9.17 12.92
CA LYS A 136 2.11 -9.17 13.22
C LYS A 136 2.67 -7.76 13.44
N ALA A 137 2.11 -6.76 12.76
CA ALA A 137 2.49 -5.35 12.94
C ALA A 137 1.85 -4.70 14.18
N GLY A 138 0.93 -5.38 14.89
CA GLY A 138 0.19 -4.82 16.02
C GLY A 138 -0.86 -3.77 15.59
N LEU A 139 -1.44 -3.95 14.41
CA LEU A 139 -2.44 -3.05 13.84
C LEU A 139 -3.84 -3.69 13.90
N LYS A 140 -4.84 -2.85 14.16
CA LYS A 140 -6.26 -3.24 14.16
C LYS A 140 -6.88 -2.98 12.79
N ILE A 141 -7.62 -3.95 12.27
CA ILE A 141 -8.47 -3.78 11.09
C ILE A 141 -9.73 -3.02 11.52
N ILE A 142 -10.00 -1.90 10.89
CA ILE A 142 -11.17 -1.06 11.13
C ILE A 142 -12.28 -1.38 10.17
N THR A 143 -11.95 -1.53 8.88
CA THR A 143 -12.92 -1.90 7.85
C THR A 143 -12.24 -2.70 6.75
N GLU A 144 -13.02 -3.55 6.09
CA GLU A 144 -12.63 -4.29 4.90
C GLU A 144 -13.73 -4.13 3.84
N THR A 145 -13.31 -3.86 2.60
CA THR A 145 -14.21 -3.81 1.43
C THR A 145 -13.61 -4.64 0.31
N ARG A 146 -14.39 -5.54 -0.27
CA ARG A 146 -13.95 -6.43 -1.37
C ARG A 146 -14.40 -5.88 -2.71
N ASN A 147 -13.58 -6.06 -3.74
CA ASN A 147 -13.94 -5.72 -5.11
C ASN A 147 -14.91 -6.76 -5.73
N GLN A 148 -15.44 -6.44 -6.90
CA GLN A 148 -16.20 -7.36 -7.73
C GLN A 148 -15.52 -7.50 -9.11
N PRO A 149 -15.14 -8.71 -9.53
CA PRO A 149 -15.16 -10.00 -8.79
C PRO A 149 -14.21 -9.99 -7.59
N SER A 150 -14.46 -10.84 -6.59
CA SER A 150 -13.70 -10.88 -5.33
C SER A 150 -12.26 -11.39 -5.53
N THR A 151 -11.38 -10.55 -6.04
CA THR A 151 -9.96 -10.86 -6.28
C THR A 151 -9.03 -10.07 -5.38
N SER A 152 -9.48 -8.91 -4.90
CA SER A 152 -8.74 -8.02 -4.02
C SER A 152 -9.67 -7.36 -3.00
N HIS A 153 -9.08 -6.75 -2.01
CA HIS A 153 -9.80 -6.00 -1.00
C HIS A 153 -9.04 -4.72 -0.61
N LEU A 154 -9.78 -3.76 -0.08
CA LEU A 154 -9.25 -2.60 0.63
C LEU A 154 -9.43 -2.83 2.12
N VAL A 155 -8.36 -2.72 2.87
CA VAL A 155 -8.36 -2.87 4.33
C VAL A 155 -7.86 -1.59 4.96
N MET A 156 -8.63 -1.03 5.89
CA MET A 156 -8.20 0.12 6.69
C MET A 156 -7.67 -0.38 8.02
N LEU A 157 -6.47 0.05 8.35
CA LEU A 157 -5.72 -0.33 9.55
C LEU A 157 -5.48 0.91 10.41
N MET A 158 -5.36 0.70 11.73
CA MET A 158 -4.98 1.72 12.71
C MET A 158 -4.15 1.08 13.82
N LYS A 159 -3.30 1.86 14.47
CA LYS A 159 -2.63 1.40 15.70
C LYS A 159 -3.62 0.93 16.75
N LEU A 160 -3.32 -0.17 17.42
CA LEU A 160 -3.93 -0.46 18.70
C LEU A 160 -3.47 0.61 19.69
N LEU A 161 -4.39 1.45 20.16
CA LEU A 161 -4.14 2.28 21.32
C LEU A 161 -3.93 1.32 22.48
N MET A 162 -2.70 1.22 22.97
CA MET A 162 -2.49 0.60 24.29
C MET A 162 -3.20 1.51 25.28
N SER A 163 -4.37 1.06 25.77
CA SER A 163 -4.98 1.67 26.97
C SER A 163 -3.94 1.57 28.08
N LEU A 164 -3.43 2.70 28.50
CA LEU A 164 -2.69 2.81 29.76
C LEU A 164 -3.67 2.38 30.86
N LEU A 165 -3.53 1.13 31.33
CA LEU A 165 -4.06 0.65 32.61
C LEU A 165 -3.11 1.11 33.71
#